data_3df3b5eb8221aa897099289a3033b56d
#
_entry.id   3df3b5eb8221aa897099289a3033b56d
#
_cell.length_a   1.000
_cell.length_b   1.000
_cell.length_c   1.000
_cell.angle_alpha   90.00
_cell.angle_beta   90.00
_cell.angle_gamma   90.00
#
_symmetry.space_group_name_H-M   'P 1'
#
loop_
_entity.id
_entity.type
_entity.pdbx_description
1 polymer ?
#
loop_
_entity_poly.entity_id
_entity_poly.type
_entity_poly.pdbx_seq_one_letter_code
_entity_poly.pdbx_strand_id
1 'polypeptide(L)'
;SPSTRCGTTGLRPTYGRVTRSGAMALSWSMDKVGPLCRSATDCAIVFDAIRGLDVADKTLLDAGFTYPGEVDLSSLRIGYFKSDFDDDYEVSKFDKQTLRTLKKLGAELIPVELDNDDLPYYAMSIILEAEAAAAFDELTRSDRDSLLVSQHRYAWPNKFRIARYITAVEYIQA
;
A
#
# COMPACT_ATOMS: atom_id res chain seq x y z
N SER A 1 6.20 1.96 0.51
CA SER A 1 7.34 2.17 1.37
C SER A 1 8.40 1.06 1.37
N PRO A 2 8.12 -0.27 1.35
CA PRO A 2 9.20 -1.26 1.22
C PRO A 2 10.08 -1.06 -0.01
N SER A 3 9.48 -0.82 -1.17
CA SER A 3 10.21 -0.54 -2.42
C SER A 3 11.12 0.68 -2.30
N THR A 4 10.66 1.76 -1.68
CA THR A 4 11.45 2.97 -1.44
C THR A 4 12.68 2.67 -0.59
N ARG A 5 12.54 1.85 0.46
CA ARG A 5 13.65 1.47 1.34
C ARG A 5 14.66 0.53 0.69
N CYS A 6 14.18 -0.31 -0.24
CA CYS A 6 15.01 -1.30 -0.93
C CYS A 6 15.55 -0.79 -2.28
N GLY A 7 15.17 0.40 -2.73
CA GLY A 7 15.53 0.91 -4.05
C GLY A 7 14.99 0.05 -5.19
N THR A 8 13.78 -0.51 -5.03
CA THR A 8 13.15 -1.42 -5.99
C THR A 8 11.87 -0.82 -6.57
N THR A 9 11.42 -1.38 -7.69
CA THR A 9 10.08 -1.12 -8.23
C THR A 9 9.08 -2.04 -7.53
N GLY A 10 7.99 -1.48 -7.01
CA GLY A 10 6.93 -2.26 -6.37
C GLY A 10 5.59 -2.03 -7.04
N LEU A 11 4.86 -3.12 -7.27
CA LEU A 11 3.46 -3.06 -7.67
C LEU A 11 2.59 -3.42 -6.47
N ARG A 12 1.66 -2.54 -6.12
CA ARG A 12 0.61 -2.80 -5.14
C ARG A 12 -0.71 -3.01 -5.88
N PRO A 13 -1.10 -4.26 -6.15
CA PRO A 13 -2.32 -4.54 -6.88
C PRO A 13 -3.57 -4.06 -6.14
N THR A 14 -4.65 -3.88 -6.88
CA THR A 14 -5.98 -3.67 -6.29
C THR A 14 -6.33 -4.86 -5.40
N TYR A 15 -7.04 -4.60 -4.31
CA TYR A 15 -7.55 -5.64 -3.41
C TYR A 15 -8.34 -6.71 -4.19
N GLY A 16 -8.13 -7.97 -3.84
CA GLY A 16 -8.77 -9.09 -4.52
C GLY A 16 -8.14 -9.52 -5.85
N ARG A 17 -6.93 -9.03 -6.19
CA ARG A 17 -6.24 -9.45 -7.43
C ARG A 17 -5.23 -10.58 -7.22
N VAL A 18 -4.66 -10.70 -6.01
CA VAL A 18 -3.70 -11.73 -5.63
C VAL A 18 -4.16 -12.36 -4.33
N THR A 19 -4.09 -13.68 -4.25
CA THR A 19 -4.45 -14.42 -3.05
C THR A 19 -3.60 -14.03 -1.86
N ARG A 20 -4.22 -14.00 -0.70
CA ARG A 20 -3.56 -13.82 0.61
C ARG A 20 -3.55 -15.11 1.41
N SER A 21 -4.02 -16.21 0.83
CA SER A 21 -4.02 -17.53 1.45
C SER A 21 -2.58 -17.92 1.81
N GLY A 22 -2.37 -18.34 3.05
CA GLY A 22 -1.05 -18.67 3.57
C GLY A 22 -0.17 -17.47 3.97
N ALA A 23 -0.61 -16.23 3.71
CA ALA A 23 0.08 -15.04 4.21
C ALA A 23 -0.35 -14.74 5.66
N MET A 24 0.59 -14.28 6.47
CA MET A 24 0.29 -13.79 7.82
C MET A 24 -0.48 -12.47 7.71
N ALA A 25 -1.72 -12.46 8.22
CA ALA A 25 -2.57 -11.28 8.16
C ALA A 25 -2.09 -10.20 9.14
N LEU A 26 -2.18 -8.94 8.72
CA LEU A 26 -2.17 -7.78 9.60
C LEU A 26 -3.57 -7.13 9.62
N SER A 27 -4.15 -6.90 8.44
CA SER A 27 -5.49 -6.34 8.27
C SER A 27 -6.20 -7.06 7.12
N TRP A 28 -7.24 -7.82 7.43
CA TRP A 28 -7.97 -8.61 6.42
C TRP A 28 -8.63 -7.78 5.33
N SER A 29 -9.06 -6.56 5.67
CA SER A 29 -9.72 -5.67 4.71
C SER A 29 -8.74 -4.86 3.86
N MET A 30 -7.47 -4.72 4.28
CA MET A 30 -6.51 -3.81 3.63
C MET A 30 -5.26 -4.49 3.10
N ASP A 31 -4.90 -5.69 3.56
CA ASP A 31 -3.69 -6.40 3.12
C ASP A 31 -3.73 -6.72 1.63
N LYS A 32 -2.62 -6.51 0.99
CA LYS A 32 -2.42 -6.81 -0.44
C LYS A 32 -1.04 -7.41 -0.65
N VAL A 33 -1.00 -8.47 -1.43
CA VAL A 33 0.25 -9.10 -1.88
C VAL A 33 0.59 -8.55 -3.26
N GLY A 34 1.85 -8.22 -3.49
CA GLY A 34 2.31 -7.72 -4.77
C GLY A 34 3.83 -7.81 -4.91
N PRO A 35 4.35 -7.81 -6.15
CA PRO A 35 5.76 -8.00 -6.41
C PRO A 35 6.62 -6.77 -6.09
N LEU A 36 7.86 -7.04 -5.68
CA LEU A 36 8.95 -6.09 -5.55
C LEU A 36 10.08 -6.56 -6.47
N CYS A 37 10.33 -5.84 -7.54
CA CYS A 37 11.24 -6.24 -8.62
C CYS A 37 12.20 -5.11 -8.99
N ARG A 38 13.07 -5.33 -9.97
CA ARG A 38 13.99 -4.32 -10.47
C ARG A 38 13.36 -3.38 -11.49
N SER A 39 12.33 -3.83 -12.22
CA SER A 39 11.64 -3.05 -13.24
C SER A 39 10.12 -3.19 -13.17
N ALA A 40 9.40 -2.29 -13.84
CA ALA A 40 7.96 -2.39 -14.01
C ALA A 40 7.57 -3.62 -14.83
N THR A 41 8.37 -3.98 -15.84
CA THR A 41 8.17 -5.18 -16.65
C THR A 41 8.27 -6.44 -15.80
N ASP A 42 9.28 -6.55 -14.93
CA ASP A 42 9.41 -7.70 -14.02
C ASP A 42 8.19 -7.77 -13.08
N CYS A 43 7.73 -6.62 -12.57
CA CYS A 43 6.52 -6.57 -11.75
C CYS A 43 5.28 -7.07 -12.51
N ALA A 44 5.16 -6.74 -13.79
CA ALA A 44 4.05 -7.19 -14.62
C ALA A 44 4.09 -8.71 -14.84
N ILE A 45 5.27 -9.27 -15.14
CA ILE A 45 5.46 -10.71 -15.33
C ILE A 45 5.12 -11.47 -14.04
N VAL A 46 5.65 -11.03 -12.90
CA VAL A 46 5.38 -11.69 -11.62
C VAL A 46 3.90 -11.53 -11.24
N PHE A 47 3.33 -10.35 -11.43
CA PHE A 47 1.91 -10.13 -11.14
C PHE A 47 1.01 -11.04 -12.00
N ASP A 48 1.30 -11.18 -13.28
CA ASP A 48 0.53 -12.07 -14.16
C ASP A 48 0.60 -13.54 -13.72
N ALA A 49 1.73 -13.95 -13.17
CA ALA A 49 1.92 -15.31 -12.66
C ALA A 49 1.20 -15.59 -11.32
N ILE A 50 1.02 -14.56 -10.46
CA ILE A 50 0.46 -14.72 -9.11
C ILE A 50 -1.00 -14.27 -8.97
N ARG A 51 -1.54 -13.57 -9.97
CA ARG A 51 -2.94 -13.17 -9.98
C ARG A 51 -3.86 -14.35 -10.32
N GLY A 52 -5.11 -14.27 -9.90
CA GLY A 52 -6.12 -15.25 -10.27
C GLY A 52 -6.92 -15.74 -9.09
N LEU A 53 -7.82 -16.69 -9.34
CA LEU A 53 -8.70 -17.24 -8.33
C LEU A 53 -7.97 -18.29 -7.48
N ASP A 54 -8.30 -18.30 -6.18
CA ASP A 54 -7.90 -19.32 -5.21
C ASP A 54 -9.12 -19.66 -4.37
N VAL A 55 -9.44 -20.92 -4.27
CA VAL A 55 -10.61 -21.42 -3.51
C VAL A 55 -10.52 -21.10 -2.01
N ALA A 56 -9.31 -20.88 -1.51
CA ALA A 56 -9.05 -20.56 -0.12
C ALA A 56 -9.21 -19.07 0.21
N ASP A 57 -9.17 -18.19 -0.80
CA ASP A 57 -9.42 -16.75 -0.64
C ASP A 57 -10.64 -16.31 -1.47
N LYS A 58 -11.79 -16.23 -0.82
CA LYS A 58 -13.06 -15.87 -1.45
C LYS A 58 -13.20 -14.39 -1.79
N THR A 59 -12.22 -13.57 -1.46
CA THR A 59 -12.23 -12.13 -1.77
C THR A 59 -11.68 -11.82 -3.15
N LEU A 60 -11.19 -12.84 -3.87
CA LEU A 60 -10.58 -12.67 -5.18
C LEU A 60 -11.60 -12.35 -6.27
N LEU A 61 -11.18 -11.45 -7.15
CA LEU A 61 -11.91 -11.05 -8.34
C LEU A 61 -11.22 -11.63 -9.57
N ASP A 62 -12.00 -12.35 -10.38
CA ASP A 62 -11.52 -12.80 -11.68
C ASP A 62 -11.52 -11.62 -12.65
N ALA A 63 -10.35 -11.08 -12.90
CA ALA A 63 -10.21 -9.97 -13.82
C ALA A 63 -8.93 -10.14 -14.65
N GLY A 64 -9.03 -9.91 -15.96
CA GLY A 64 -7.92 -9.96 -16.89
C GLY A 64 -6.80 -8.99 -16.50
N PHE A 65 -5.63 -9.26 -17.04
CA PHE A 65 -4.49 -8.35 -16.98
C PHE A 65 -3.80 -8.36 -18.36
N THR A 66 -3.48 -7.16 -18.82
CA THR A 66 -2.70 -6.97 -20.05
C THR A 66 -1.62 -5.96 -19.75
N TYR A 67 -0.38 -6.33 -20.03
CA TYR A 67 0.75 -5.41 -19.97
C TYR A 67 1.05 -4.91 -21.39
N PRO A 68 0.90 -3.60 -21.65
CA PRO A 68 1.00 -3.07 -23.03
C PRO A 68 2.44 -3.04 -23.56
N GLY A 69 3.45 -3.34 -22.72
CA GLY A 69 4.85 -3.20 -23.09
C GLY A 69 5.28 -1.73 -23.19
N GLU A 70 5.77 -1.33 -24.35
CA GLU A 70 6.13 0.07 -24.60
C GLU A 70 4.91 0.93 -24.82
N VAL A 71 4.87 2.09 -24.15
CA VAL A 71 3.81 3.08 -24.25
C VAL A 71 4.42 4.40 -24.72
N ASP A 72 3.81 5.01 -25.73
CA ASP A 72 4.16 6.36 -26.13
C ASP A 72 3.72 7.36 -25.08
N LEU A 73 4.69 7.90 -24.34
CA LEU A 73 4.42 8.85 -23.26
C LEU A 73 3.82 10.16 -23.76
N SER A 74 4.01 10.52 -25.05
CA SER A 74 3.41 11.71 -25.63
C SER A 74 1.88 11.62 -25.75
N SER A 75 1.33 10.40 -25.72
CA SER A 75 -0.11 10.17 -25.69
C SER A 75 -0.74 10.21 -24.29
N LEU A 76 0.08 10.31 -23.25
CA LEU A 76 -0.36 10.24 -21.86
C LEU A 76 -0.52 11.63 -21.22
N ARG A 77 -1.62 11.79 -20.50
CA ARG A 77 -1.88 12.87 -19.57
C ARG A 77 -1.58 12.38 -18.16
N ILE A 78 -0.55 12.93 -17.50
CA ILE A 78 -0.09 12.49 -16.19
C ILE A 78 -0.42 13.58 -15.16
N GLY A 79 -1.36 13.28 -14.26
CA GLY A 79 -1.64 14.13 -13.11
C GLY A 79 -0.53 14.02 -12.05
N TYR A 80 -0.21 15.14 -11.40
CA TYR A 80 0.69 15.17 -10.25
C TYR A 80 0.19 16.15 -9.20
N PHE A 81 0.37 15.84 -7.93
CA PHE A 81 0.00 16.72 -6.82
C PHE A 81 1.01 17.87 -6.72
N LYS A 82 0.61 19.04 -7.18
CA LYS A 82 1.52 20.18 -7.26
C LYS A 82 2.09 20.56 -5.90
N SER A 83 1.28 20.57 -4.85
CA SER A 83 1.70 20.85 -3.47
C SER A 83 2.89 19.99 -3.05
N ASP A 84 2.81 18.67 -3.26
CA ASP A 84 3.85 17.72 -2.85
C ASP A 84 5.19 17.96 -3.55
N PHE A 85 5.16 18.47 -4.80
CA PHE A 85 6.37 18.77 -5.58
C PHE A 85 6.91 20.18 -5.36
N ASP A 86 6.10 21.10 -4.85
CA ASP A 86 6.54 22.47 -4.51
C ASP A 86 7.26 22.51 -3.16
N ASP A 87 6.96 21.57 -2.27
CA ASP A 87 7.61 21.46 -0.97
C ASP A 87 9.12 21.21 -1.09
N ASP A 88 9.85 21.72 -0.11
CA ASP A 88 11.30 21.51 0.00
C ASP A 88 11.60 20.50 1.13
N TYR A 89 12.09 19.34 0.74
CA TYR A 89 12.46 18.22 1.62
C TYR A 89 13.71 17.54 1.08
N GLU A 90 14.34 16.71 1.89
CA GLU A 90 15.69 16.14 1.67
C GLU A 90 15.89 15.58 0.24
N VAL A 91 14.86 14.95 -0.35
CA VAL A 91 14.95 14.30 -1.68
C VAL A 91 14.17 15.03 -2.78
N SER A 92 13.59 16.20 -2.52
CA SER A 92 12.73 16.96 -3.44
C SER A 92 13.36 17.23 -4.81
N LYS A 93 14.71 17.37 -4.85
CA LYS A 93 15.45 17.54 -6.10
C LYS A 93 15.30 16.38 -7.07
N PHE A 94 15.19 15.15 -6.56
CA PHE A 94 15.01 13.95 -7.40
C PHE A 94 13.58 13.86 -7.94
N ASP A 95 12.61 14.23 -7.12
CA ASP A 95 11.20 14.24 -7.53
C ASP A 95 10.96 15.31 -8.59
N LYS A 96 11.50 16.52 -8.38
CA LYS A 96 11.49 17.59 -9.40
C LYS A 96 12.22 17.16 -10.69
N GLN A 97 13.30 16.35 -10.58
CA GLN A 97 13.97 15.78 -11.76
C GLN A 97 13.10 14.77 -12.48
N THR A 98 12.31 13.98 -11.78
CA THR A 98 11.36 13.03 -12.37
C THR A 98 10.33 13.75 -13.24
N LEU A 99 9.72 14.83 -12.77
CA LEU A 99 8.80 15.63 -13.58
C LEU A 99 9.48 16.19 -14.84
N ARG A 100 10.72 16.69 -14.72
CA ARG A 100 11.48 17.17 -15.89
C ARG A 100 11.75 16.06 -16.90
N THR A 101 12.03 14.84 -16.43
CA THR A 101 12.28 13.69 -17.29
C THR A 101 11.02 13.27 -18.02
N LEU A 102 9.88 13.17 -17.34
CA LEU A 102 8.59 12.86 -17.95
C LEU A 102 8.23 13.88 -19.04
N LYS A 103 8.41 15.17 -18.74
CA LYS A 103 8.18 16.25 -19.74
C LYS A 103 9.10 16.13 -20.94
N LYS A 104 10.39 15.78 -20.74
CA LYS A 104 11.34 15.53 -21.84
C LYS A 104 10.94 14.35 -22.71
N LEU A 105 10.33 13.33 -22.12
CA LEU A 105 9.84 12.13 -22.80
C LEU A 105 8.49 12.37 -23.50
N GLY A 106 7.95 13.60 -23.45
CA GLY A 106 6.76 14.01 -24.17
C GLY A 106 5.46 13.94 -23.40
N ALA A 107 5.46 13.46 -22.15
CA ALA A 107 4.23 13.38 -21.35
C ALA A 107 3.63 14.78 -21.08
N GLU A 108 2.31 14.87 -21.18
CA GLU A 108 1.54 16.05 -20.72
C GLU A 108 1.38 15.97 -19.19
N LEU A 109 2.01 16.90 -18.47
CA LEU A 109 1.92 16.98 -17.00
C LEU A 109 0.83 17.95 -16.57
N ILE A 110 -0.16 17.44 -15.82
CA ILE A 110 -1.32 18.19 -15.35
C ILE A 110 -1.24 18.33 -13.82
N PRO A 111 -1.11 19.56 -13.28
CA PRO A 111 -1.21 19.74 -11.84
C PRO A 111 -2.62 19.41 -11.37
N VAL A 112 -2.72 18.64 -10.31
CA VAL A 112 -3.98 18.28 -9.66
C VAL A 112 -3.88 18.64 -8.18
N GLU A 113 -5.01 19.00 -7.61
CA GLU A 113 -5.17 19.23 -6.18
C GLU A 113 -6.19 18.20 -5.67
N LEU A 114 -5.95 17.64 -4.49
CA LEU A 114 -6.93 16.85 -3.78
C LEU A 114 -7.55 17.74 -2.70
N ASP A 115 -8.84 17.89 -2.78
CA ASP A 115 -9.62 18.38 -1.64
C ASP A 115 -9.73 17.20 -0.66
N ASN A 116 -8.86 17.21 0.34
CA ASN A 116 -8.72 16.11 1.29
C ASN A 116 -9.41 16.40 2.63
N ASP A 117 -9.95 17.58 2.82
CA ASP A 117 -10.42 18.06 4.13
C ASP A 117 -11.58 17.20 4.67
N ASP A 118 -12.38 16.61 3.78
CA ASP A 118 -13.53 15.77 4.14
C ASP A 118 -13.20 14.25 4.16
N LEU A 119 -11.98 13.83 3.84
CA LEU A 119 -11.66 12.40 3.79
C LEU A 119 -11.30 11.84 5.18
N PRO A 120 -12.01 10.82 5.65
CA PRO A 120 -11.82 10.29 7.00
C PRO A 120 -10.58 9.38 7.09
N TYR A 121 -9.38 9.91 6.82
CA TYR A 121 -8.13 9.13 6.88
C TYR A 121 -7.93 8.43 8.24
N TYR A 122 -8.45 9.01 9.31
CA TYR A 122 -8.37 8.42 10.64
C TYR A 122 -9.14 7.09 10.74
N ALA A 123 -10.23 6.93 10.00
CA ALA A 123 -10.99 5.68 9.94
C ALA A 123 -10.12 4.50 9.47
N MET A 124 -9.23 4.71 8.49
CA MET A 124 -8.30 3.67 8.05
C MET A 124 -7.36 3.22 9.16
N SER A 125 -6.94 4.12 10.05
CA SER A 125 -6.08 3.77 11.18
C SER A 125 -6.85 2.95 12.22
N ILE A 126 -8.11 3.29 12.50
CA ILE A 126 -8.99 2.51 13.40
C ILE A 126 -9.16 1.09 12.87
N ILE A 127 -9.49 0.94 11.59
CA ILE A 127 -9.67 -0.37 10.94
C ILE A 127 -8.37 -1.18 11.02
N LEU A 128 -7.24 -0.59 10.60
CA LEU A 128 -5.95 -1.26 10.61
C LEU A 128 -5.56 -1.74 12.01
N GLU A 129 -5.68 -0.89 13.00
CA GLU A 129 -5.23 -1.20 14.37
C GLU A 129 -6.14 -2.24 15.03
N ALA A 130 -7.46 -2.15 14.84
CA ALA A 130 -8.42 -3.12 15.38
C ALA A 130 -8.23 -4.52 14.74
N GLU A 131 -8.10 -4.59 13.42
CA GLU A 131 -7.86 -5.85 12.72
C GLU A 131 -6.50 -6.45 13.08
N ALA A 132 -5.45 -5.63 13.19
CA ALA A 132 -4.13 -6.08 13.63
C ALA A 132 -4.17 -6.62 15.07
N ALA A 133 -4.86 -5.95 15.99
CA ALA A 133 -5.02 -6.45 17.36
C ALA A 133 -5.77 -7.78 17.40
N ALA A 134 -6.78 -7.97 16.56
CA ALA A 134 -7.51 -9.22 16.44
C ALA A 134 -6.63 -10.33 15.82
N ALA A 135 -5.87 -10.03 14.77
CA ALA A 135 -4.96 -10.98 14.12
C ALA A 135 -3.86 -11.49 15.06
N PHE A 136 -3.38 -10.64 15.96
CA PHE A 136 -2.31 -10.95 16.93
C PHE A 136 -2.80 -11.07 18.38
N ASP A 137 -4.09 -11.36 18.59
CA ASP A 137 -4.68 -11.43 19.94
C ASP A 137 -4.05 -12.56 20.79
N GLU A 138 -3.81 -13.73 20.21
CA GLU A 138 -3.15 -14.84 20.92
C GLU A 138 -1.71 -14.47 21.32
N LEU A 139 -0.96 -13.82 20.42
CA LEU A 139 0.40 -13.37 20.70
C LEU A 139 0.42 -12.39 21.88
N THR A 140 -0.52 -11.47 21.90
CA THR A 140 -0.66 -10.45 22.97
C THR A 140 -1.11 -11.08 24.30
N ARG A 141 -2.11 -11.97 24.28
CA ARG A 141 -2.63 -12.61 25.49
C ARG A 141 -1.64 -13.57 26.15
N SER A 142 -0.78 -14.18 25.35
CA SER A 142 0.26 -15.08 25.85
C SER A 142 1.56 -14.38 26.26
N ASP A 143 1.59 -13.03 26.24
CA ASP A 143 2.77 -12.20 26.51
C ASP A 143 3.96 -12.47 25.57
N ARG A 144 3.75 -13.23 24.48
CA ARG A 144 4.79 -13.50 23.50
C ARG A 144 5.10 -12.30 22.60
N ASP A 145 4.28 -11.27 22.62
CA ASP A 145 4.56 -9.98 21.99
C ASP A 145 5.77 -9.27 22.62
N SER A 146 6.12 -9.62 23.87
CA SER A 146 7.37 -9.19 24.53
C SER A 146 8.64 -9.68 23.82
N LEU A 147 8.56 -10.75 23.00
CA LEU A 147 9.66 -11.28 22.21
C LEU A 147 9.93 -10.50 20.92
N LEU A 148 9.04 -9.60 20.52
CA LEU A 148 9.24 -8.77 19.35
C LEU A 148 10.38 -7.76 19.60
N VAL A 149 11.24 -7.60 18.59
CA VAL A 149 12.48 -6.81 18.71
C VAL A 149 12.23 -5.36 19.10
N SER A 150 11.18 -4.74 18.62
CA SER A 150 10.86 -3.35 18.87
C SER A 150 9.74 -3.22 19.90
N GLN A 151 10.02 -2.53 21.03
CA GLN A 151 9.10 -2.38 22.17
C GLN A 151 8.76 -0.91 22.50
N HIS A 152 9.17 0.06 21.65
CA HIS A 152 8.87 1.47 21.90
C HIS A 152 7.36 1.79 21.73
N ARG A 153 6.91 2.94 22.21
CA ARG A 153 5.49 3.33 22.27
C ARG A 153 4.72 3.23 20.95
N TYR A 154 5.40 3.35 19.80
CA TYR A 154 4.81 3.26 18.47
C TYR A 154 5.02 1.90 17.79
N ALA A 155 5.67 0.94 18.48
CA ALA A 155 5.89 -0.40 17.96
C ALA A 155 4.61 -1.24 18.01
N TRP A 156 4.56 -2.27 17.17
CA TRP A 156 3.38 -3.12 17.04
C TRP A 156 2.90 -3.77 18.35
N PRO A 157 3.78 -4.28 19.25
CA PRO A 157 3.30 -4.84 20.52
C PRO A 157 2.41 -3.86 21.30
N ASN A 158 2.85 -2.61 21.37
CA ASN A 158 2.08 -1.58 22.08
C ASN A 158 0.80 -1.21 21.33
N LYS A 159 0.84 -1.15 20.00
CA LYS A 159 -0.35 -0.94 19.17
C LYS A 159 -1.37 -2.04 19.35
N PHE A 160 -0.97 -3.32 19.37
CA PHE A 160 -1.88 -4.45 19.62
C PHE A 160 -2.57 -4.32 20.99
N ARG A 161 -1.84 -3.90 22.02
CA ARG A 161 -2.39 -3.72 23.37
C ARG A 161 -3.40 -2.55 23.42
N ILE A 162 -3.05 -1.41 22.83
CA ILE A 162 -3.90 -0.21 22.84
C ILE A 162 -5.14 -0.42 21.97
N ALA A 163 -5.02 -1.02 20.81
CA ALA A 163 -6.13 -1.22 19.89
C ALA A 163 -7.25 -2.14 20.46
N ARG A 164 -6.97 -2.89 21.51
CA ARG A 164 -7.99 -3.64 22.25
C ARG A 164 -9.03 -2.75 22.94
N TYR A 165 -8.77 -1.47 23.08
CA TYR A 165 -9.72 -0.48 23.61
C TYR A 165 -10.57 0.19 22.54
N ILE A 166 -10.30 -0.06 21.25
CA ILE A 166 -11.19 0.35 20.16
C ILE A 166 -12.51 -0.41 20.32
N THR A 167 -13.59 0.33 20.44
CA THR A 167 -14.92 -0.29 20.60
C THR A 167 -15.42 -0.85 19.26
N ALA A 168 -16.33 -1.83 19.34
CA ALA A 168 -17.00 -2.34 18.13
C ALA A 168 -17.76 -1.23 17.40
N VAL A 169 -18.30 -0.26 18.12
CA VAL A 169 -19.03 0.88 17.53
C VAL A 169 -18.08 1.74 16.70
N GLU A 170 -16.91 2.09 17.23
CA GLU A 170 -15.91 2.89 16.52
C GLU A 170 -15.39 2.16 15.25
N TYR A 171 -15.15 0.85 15.38
CA TYR A 171 -14.72 0.03 14.23
C TYR A 171 -15.80 -0.03 13.15
N ILE A 172 -17.08 -0.24 13.52
CA ILE A 172 -18.18 -0.32 12.55
C ILE A 172 -18.43 1.04 11.87
N GLN A 173 -18.29 2.13 12.60
CA GLN A 173 -18.41 3.47 12.03
C GLN A 173 -17.26 3.81 11.09
N ALA A 174 -16.05 3.32 11.37
CA ALA A 174 -14.90 3.49 10.50
C ALA A 174 -15.05 2.72 9.18
#